data_32dc0fd7932e82945bf4b42787c5582e
#
_entry.id   32dc0fd7932e82945bf4b42787c5582e
#
_cell.length_a   1.000
_cell.length_b   1.000
_cell.length_c   1.000
_cell.angle_alpha   90.00
_cell.angle_beta   90.00
_cell.angle_gamma   90.00
#
_symmetry.space_group_name_H-M   'P 1'
#
loop_
_entity.id
_entity.type
_entity.pdbx_description
1 polymer ?
#
loop_
_entity_poly.entity_id
_entity_poly.type
_entity_poly.pdbx_seq_one_letter_code
_entity_poly.pdbx_strand_id
1 'polypeptide(L)'
;PTSVLWKVGEPAWSQEQILKALKPLPAYGPLLPAVVTQASSDEATAMLKDGTSVSLGLAGVRWARAFKSDTVQGPTPRSVTQVVQTGQQIWVRKVDNSWWLAQVPDVNSALVSLDPQTGAVRALVGGFDFNQSMFNRATQALRQVGSNIKPFLYTAAMDRGLTLASILNDVPISRWDAGAGADWRPKNSPPTYDGPIRLRQGLGQSKNVVMVRAMRAMGVDYAAEYLQRFGFPAQNIVHTESLALGAASFTPMQVARGYSVMANGGFLVDPYFISKIENEQGGVIFEAKPRIACPQCNLPVIYGETRKALALNEESVENVATSDQNQNQPAPQPALEQVPAQPQPDGQQYAPHVINTPLSFLIKSALNSNIFGEPGWMGTGWRASRDLKRNDIGGKTGTTNSSKDAWFSGYGPGVVTSVWIGFDDARRALGRSTLSGAIPDQISGYEGGAKSAQPAWDDYMKSALDGVPEQQIW
;
A
#
# COMPACT_ATOMS: atom_id res chain seq x y z
N PRO A 1 26.81 -13.93 -1.02
CA PRO A 1 26.77 -15.36 -1.33
C PRO A 1 26.08 -16.15 -0.24
N THR A 2 25.30 -17.17 -0.63
CA THR A 2 24.56 -18.01 0.31
C THR A 2 25.39 -19.15 0.88
N SER A 3 26.38 -19.64 0.13
CA SER A 3 27.32 -20.65 0.59
C SER A 3 28.63 -20.59 -0.19
N VAL A 4 29.66 -21.19 0.37
CA VAL A 4 30.96 -21.32 -0.27
C VAL A 4 31.20 -22.81 -0.51
N LEU A 5 31.29 -23.22 -1.79
CA LEU A 5 31.54 -24.61 -2.19
C LEU A 5 33.02 -24.98 -2.14
N TRP A 6 33.86 -24.04 -2.54
CA TRP A 6 35.32 -24.12 -2.35
C TRP A 6 35.90 -22.72 -2.20
N LYS A 7 37.00 -22.59 -1.51
CA LYS A 7 37.68 -21.33 -1.30
C LYS A 7 38.72 -21.06 -2.41
N VAL A 8 39.01 -19.77 -2.58
CA VAL A 8 40.12 -19.37 -3.48
C VAL A 8 41.43 -20.07 -3.03
N GLY A 9 42.11 -20.71 -3.98
CA GLY A 9 43.32 -21.50 -3.71
C GLY A 9 43.05 -22.97 -3.42
N GLU A 10 41.83 -23.40 -3.21
CA GLU A 10 41.45 -24.81 -3.14
C GLU A 10 41.20 -25.37 -4.55
N PRO A 11 41.23 -26.68 -4.75
CA PRO A 11 40.90 -27.29 -6.04
C PRO A 11 39.49 -26.92 -6.47
N ALA A 12 39.37 -26.41 -7.70
CA ALA A 12 38.06 -26.06 -8.26
C ALA A 12 37.19 -27.30 -8.45
N TRP A 13 35.89 -27.15 -8.17
CA TRP A 13 34.94 -28.22 -8.41
C TRP A 13 34.74 -28.44 -9.91
N SER A 14 34.52 -29.69 -10.29
CA SER A 14 34.11 -30.04 -11.65
C SER A 14 32.70 -29.52 -11.96
N GLN A 15 32.36 -29.43 -13.24
CA GLN A 15 31.03 -29.10 -13.70
C GLN A 15 29.98 -30.03 -13.09
N GLU A 16 30.25 -31.33 -13.03
CA GLU A 16 29.35 -32.33 -12.44
C GLU A 16 29.07 -32.04 -10.95
N GLN A 17 30.09 -31.72 -10.18
CA GLN A 17 29.94 -31.38 -8.77
C GLN A 17 29.14 -30.12 -8.57
N ILE A 18 29.34 -29.08 -9.39
CA ILE A 18 28.61 -27.81 -9.35
C ILE A 18 27.14 -28.05 -9.68
N LEU A 19 26.84 -28.77 -10.75
CA LEU A 19 25.47 -29.06 -11.16
C LEU A 19 24.72 -29.90 -10.12
N LYS A 20 25.39 -30.82 -9.47
CA LYS A 20 24.84 -31.59 -8.35
C LYS A 20 24.48 -30.71 -7.16
N ALA A 21 25.30 -29.71 -6.84
CA ALA A 21 25.02 -28.74 -5.77
C ALA A 21 23.87 -27.79 -6.11
N LEU A 22 23.72 -27.39 -7.39
CA LEU A 22 22.68 -26.52 -7.85
C LEU A 22 21.31 -27.21 -7.99
N LYS A 23 21.29 -28.51 -8.25
CA LYS A 23 20.09 -29.28 -8.57
C LYS A 23 18.95 -29.12 -7.55
N PRO A 24 19.18 -29.15 -6.21
CA PRO A 24 18.13 -29.01 -5.24
C PRO A 24 17.64 -27.56 -5.04
N LEU A 25 18.38 -26.58 -5.55
CA LEU A 25 18.05 -25.17 -5.35
C LEU A 25 16.93 -24.74 -6.32
N PRO A 26 15.82 -24.18 -5.85
CA PRO A 26 14.77 -23.68 -6.73
C PRO A 26 15.16 -22.33 -7.36
N ALA A 27 14.50 -21.97 -8.46
CA ALA A 27 14.40 -20.57 -8.87
C ALA A 27 13.36 -19.85 -8.01
N TYR A 28 13.61 -18.59 -7.65
CA TYR A 28 12.64 -17.74 -6.97
C TYR A 28 12.26 -16.58 -7.89
N GLY A 29 11.09 -16.67 -8.55
CA GLY A 29 10.72 -15.71 -9.58
C GLY A 29 11.81 -15.60 -10.65
N PRO A 30 12.32 -14.40 -10.94
CA PRO A 30 13.40 -14.20 -11.93
C PRO A 30 14.80 -14.57 -11.40
N LEU A 31 14.95 -14.94 -10.13
CA LEU A 31 16.23 -15.23 -9.50
C LEU A 31 16.62 -16.67 -9.75
N LEU A 32 17.81 -16.86 -10.34
CA LEU A 32 18.38 -18.18 -10.64
C LEU A 32 19.61 -18.44 -9.77
N PRO A 33 19.75 -19.66 -9.20
CA PRO A 33 20.95 -20.03 -8.48
C PRO A 33 22.11 -20.25 -9.45
N ALA A 34 23.30 -19.83 -9.06
CA ALA A 34 24.52 -19.98 -9.85
C ALA A 34 25.72 -20.16 -8.94
N VAL A 35 26.81 -20.70 -9.51
CA VAL A 35 28.08 -20.84 -8.81
C VAL A 35 29.15 -20.08 -9.58
N VAL A 36 29.90 -19.23 -8.90
CA VAL A 36 31.03 -18.48 -9.48
C VAL A 36 32.16 -19.43 -9.77
N THR A 37 32.48 -19.61 -11.04
CA THR A 37 33.56 -20.47 -11.52
C THR A 37 34.89 -19.74 -11.75
N GLN A 38 34.78 -18.41 -12.00
CA GLN A 38 35.94 -17.56 -12.22
C GLN A 38 35.58 -16.12 -11.82
N ALA A 39 36.51 -15.41 -11.21
CA ALA A 39 36.32 -14.00 -10.86
C ALA A 39 37.64 -13.23 -11.04
N SER A 40 37.52 -12.06 -11.66
CA SER A 40 38.60 -11.06 -11.78
C SER A 40 38.12 -9.73 -11.23
N SER A 41 38.95 -8.70 -11.29
CA SER A 41 38.54 -7.34 -10.86
C SER A 41 37.38 -6.78 -11.67
N ASP A 42 37.25 -7.17 -12.94
CA ASP A 42 36.30 -6.59 -13.88
C ASP A 42 35.08 -7.46 -14.15
N GLU A 43 35.18 -8.75 -13.97
CA GLU A 43 34.17 -9.71 -14.40
C GLU A 43 34.19 -10.99 -13.57
N ALA A 44 33.02 -11.57 -13.35
CA ALA A 44 32.85 -12.90 -12.84
C ALA A 44 32.06 -13.78 -13.82
N THR A 45 32.41 -15.05 -13.90
CA THR A 45 31.66 -16.05 -14.63
C THR A 45 30.92 -16.94 -13.65
N ALA A 46 29.64 -17.16 -13.86
CA ALA A 46 28.82 -18.01 -13.01
C ALA A 46 28.10 -19.08 -13.84
N MET A 47 28.09 -20.30 -13.33
CA MET A 47 27.42 -21.44 -13.96
C MET A 47 26.02 -21.58 -13.42
N LEU A 48 25.02 -21.62 -14.32
CA LEU A 48 23.63 -21.89 -14.04
C LEU A 48 23.32 -23.38 -13.92
N LYS A 49 22.15 -23.71 -13.45
CA LYS A 49 21.61 -25.06 -13.27
C LYS A 49 21.61 -25.93 -14.54
N ASP A 50 21.44 -25.30 -15.70
CA ASP A 50 21.43 -25.93 -17.02
C ASP A 50 22.85 -26.16 -17.59
N GLY A 51 23.91 -25.80 -16.84
CA GLY A 51 25.28 -25.88 -17.23
C GLY A 51 25.80 -24.73 -18.09
N THR A 52 24.94 -23.77 -18.46
CA THR A 52 25.39 -22.57 -19.16
C THR A 52 26.07 -21.61 -18.20
N SER A 53 27.00 -20.80 -18.70
CA SER A 53 27.72 -19.80 -17.93
C SER A 53 27.28 -18.39 -18.35
N VAL A 54 27.15 -17.50 -17.38
CA VAL A 54 26.80 -16.10 -17.55
C VAL A 54 27.90 -15.22 -16.99
N SER A 55 28.01 -14.01 -17.54
CA SER A 55 29.00 -13.02 -17.14
C SER A 55 28.37 -11.93 -16.31
N LEU A 56 29.04 -11.59 -15.19
CA LEU A 56 28.64 -10.49 -14.28
C LEU A 56 29.75 -9.42 -14.33
N GLY A 57 29.45 -8.27 -14.87
CA GLY A 57 30.33 -7.10 -14.84
C GLY A 57 30.19 -6.31 -13.53
N LEU A 58 31.11 -5.35 -13.34
CA LEU A 58 31.09 -4.48 -12.16
C LEU A 58 29.74 -3.76 -11.99
N ALA A 59 29.14 -3.28 -13.08
CA ALA A 59 27.84 -2.60 -13.04
C ALA A 59 26.73 -3.45 -12.40
N GLY A 60 26.76 -4.77 -12.63
CA GLY A 60 25.77 -5.71 -12.11
C GLY A 60 26.02 -6.17 -10.68
N VAL A 61 27.16 -5.86 -10.07
CA VAL A 61 27.51 -6.30 -8.70
C VAL A 61 27.76 -5.15 -7.73
N ARG A 62 28.11 -3.95 -8.19
CA ARG A 62 28.50 -2.82 -7.31
C ARG A 62 27.40 -2.30 -6.42
N TRP A 63 26.14 -2.63 -6.68
CA TRP A 63 25.03 -2.31 -5.79
C TRP A 63 25.15 -3.05 -4.45
N ALA A 64 25.82 -4.19 -4.41
CA ALA A 64 25.95 -5.08 -3.26
C ALA A 64 27.01 -4.57 -2.28
N ARG A 65 26.70 -3.47 -1.61
CA ARG A 65 27.55 -2.91 -0.55
C ARG A 65 27.48 -3.81 0.68
N ALA A 66 28.59 -3.95 1.37
CA ALA A 66 28.67 -4.78 2.57
C ALA A 66 27.69 -4.32 3.64
N PHE A 67 26.89 -5.23 4.17
CA PHE A 67 26.02 -4.98 5.31
C PHE A 67 26.86 -4.78 6.58
N LYS A 68 26.65 -3.71 7.31
CA LYS A 68 27.27 -3.42 8.59
C LYS A 68 26.24 -3.47 9.73
N SER A 69 25.10 -2.82 9.52
CA SER A 69 23.94 -2.82 10.42
C SER A 69 22.70 -2.35 9.66
N ASP A 70 21.55 -2.37 10.29
CA ASP A 70 20.29 -1.88 9.69
C ASP A 70 20.35 -0.42 9.24
N THR A 71 21.32 0.35 9.73
CA THR A 71 21.47 1.78 9.41
C THR A 71 22.79 2.12 8.69
N VAL A 72 23.70 1.15 8.50
CA VAL A 72 25.04 1.40 7.96
C VAL A 72 25.40 0.38 6.90
N GLN A 73 25.86 0.85 5.75
CA GLN A 73 26.44 0.04 4.67
C GLN A 73 27.92 0.34 4.51
N GLY A 74 28.66 -0.61 3.94
CA GLY A 74 30.02 -0.42 3.49
C GLY A 74 30.13 0.51 2.27
N PRO A 75 31.35 0.83 1.83
CA PRO A 75 31.56 1.64 0.64
C PRO A 75 31.09 0.93 -0.63
N THR A 76 30.88 1.68 -1.70
CA THR A 76 30.57 1.13 -3.03
C THR A 76 31.74 0.29 -3.52
N PRO A 77 31.53 -0.97 -3.92
CA PRO A 77 32.59 -1.81 -4.47
C PRO A 77 33.22 -1.20 -5.72
N ARG A 78 34.54 -1.35 -5.84
CA ARG A 78 35.33 -0.86 -6.98
C ARG A 78 35.80 -1.98 -7.90
N SER A 79 35.67 -3.24 -7.45
CA SER A 79 35.99 -4.43 -8.23
C SER A 79 34.98 -5.54 -7.97
N VAL A 80 34.82 -6.43 -8.93
CA VAL A 80 33.92 -7.58 -8.83
C VAL A 80 34.35 -8.51 -7.68
N THR A 81 35.64 -8.71 -7.49
CA THR A 81 36.21 -9.58 -6.44
C THR A 81 35.97 -9.05 -5.02
N GLN A 82 35.63 -7.78 -4.85
CA GLN A 82 35.18 -7.25 -3.55
C GLN A 82 33.76 -7.74 -3.17
N VAL A 83 33.00 -8.25 -4.14
CA VAL A 83 31.62 -8.69 -3.95
C VAL A 83 31.48 -10.20 -4.03
N VAL A 84 32.01 -10.80 -5.08
CA VAL A 84 31.93 -12.26 -5.33
C VAL A 84 33.30 -12.87 -5.56
N GLN A 85 33.45 -14.10 -5.14
CA GLN A 85 34.68 -14.87 -5.30
C GLN A 85 34.38 -16.25 -5.88
N THR A 86 35.38 -16.83 -6.54
CA THR A 86 35.32 -18.18 -7.09
C THR A 86 34.89 -19.19 -6.03
N GLY A 87 33.98 -20.08 -6.38
CA GLY A 87 33.47 -21.13 -5.48
C GLY A 87 32.23 -20.72 -4.66
N GLN A 88 31.78 -19.49 -4.77
CA GLN A 88 30.59 -19.04 -4.06
C GLN A 88 29.33 -19.40 -4.84
N GLN A 89 28.30 -19.87 -4.11
CA GLN A 89 26.96 -19.94 -4.63
C GLN A 89 26.27 -18.57 -4.46
N ILE A 90 25.73 -18.07 -5.55
CA ILE A 90 25.08 -16.76 -5.66
C ILE A 90 23.71 -16.90 -6.31
N TRP A 91 22.97 -15.80 -6.32
CA TRP A 91 21.75 -15.64 -7.11
C TRP A 91 22.00 -14.60 -8.19
N VAL A 92 21.47 -14.85 -9.39
CA VAL A 92 21.57 -13.95 -10.53
C VAL A 92 20.22 -13.73 -11.17
N ARG A 93 20.06 -12.58 -11.82
CA ARG A 93 18.88 -12.27 -12.65
C ARG A 93 19.29 -11.58 -13.93
N LYS A 94 18.47 -11.72 -14.95
CA LYS A 94 18.64 -10.99 -16.20
C LYS A 94 17.98 -9.61 -16.10
N VAL A 95 18.73 -8.56 -16.40
CA VAL A 95 18.26 -7.17 -16.49
C VAL A 95 18.57 -6.68 -17.89
N ASP A 96 17.54 -6.45 -18.69
CA ASP A 96 17.67 -6.23 -20.13
C ASP A 96 18.46 -7.38 -20.79
N ASN A 97 19.60 -7.09 -21.42
CA ASN A 97 20.47 -8.11 -22.00
C ASN A 97 21.69 -8.46 -21.14
N SER A 98 21.71 -8.01 -19.88
CA SER A 98 22.83 -8.19 -18.96
C SER A 98 22.42 -9.07 -17.78
N TRP A 99 23.38 -9.78 -17.19
CA TRP A 99 23.20 -10.53 -15.97
C TRP A 99 23.70 -9.74 -14.76
N TRP A 100 22.89 -9.73 -13.72
CA TRP A 100 23.16 -9.03 -12.47
C TRP A 100 23.18 -9.99 -11.30
N LEU A 101 24.06 -9.73 -10.34
CA LEU A 101 23.96 -10.32 -9.03
C LEU A 101 22.61 -9.94 -8.40
N ALA A 102 21.98 -10.91 -7.79
CA ALA A 102 20.72 -10.71 -7.08
C ALA A 102 20.78 -11.30 -5.67
N GLN A 103 19.80 -10.98 -4.88
CA GLN A 103 19.62 -11.51 -3.53
C GLN A 103 18.16 -11.91 -3.39
N VAL A 104 17.88 -13.06 -2.79
CA VAL A 104 16.54 -13.43 -2.38
C VAL A 104 16.10 -12.40 -1.32
N PRO A 105 15.02 -11.66 -1.55
CA PRO A 105 14.63 -10.58 -0.65
C PRO A 105 14.08 -11.12 0.68
N ASP A 106 14.47 -10.49 1.79
CA ASP A 106 13.81 -10.65 3.08
C ASP A 106 12.51 -9.83 3.16
N VAL A 107 12.49 -8.69 2.45
CA VAL A 107 11.30 -7.85 2.33
C VAL A 107 10.24 -8.57 1.51
N ASN A 108 8.98 -8.38 1.90
CA ASN A 108 7.84 -8.91 1.18
C ASN A 108 6.90 -7.79 0.74
N SER A 109 6.01 -8.13 -0.15
CA SER A 109 4.98 -7.23 -0.63
C SER A 109 3.69 -7.98 -0.91
N ALA A 110 2.63 -7.23 -1.05
CA ALA A 110 1.35 -7.75 -1.52
C ALA A 110 0.68 -6.73 -2.44
N LEU A 111 -0.04 -7.23 -3.42
CA LEU A 111 -0.88 -6.45 -4.31
C LEU A 111 -2.25 -7.08 -4.37
N VAL A 112 -3.29 -6.27 -4.21
CA VAL A 112 -4.68 -6.68 -4.43
C VAL A 112 -5.33 -5.68 -5.37
N SER A 113 -5.92 -6.20 -6.44
CA SER A 113 -6.69 -5.41 -7.39
C SER A 113 -8.11 -5.97 -7.51
N LEU A 114 -9.09 -5.10 -7.35
CA LEU A 114 -10.51 -5.43 -7.37
C LEU A 114 -11.24 -4.67 -8.47
N ASP A 115 -12.30 -5.29 -8.97
CA ASP A 115 -13.38 -4.56 -9.64
C ASP A 115 -14.23 -3.89 -8.54
N PRO A 116 -14.29 -2.56 -8.48
CA PRO A 116 -15.02 -1.88 -7.41
C PRO A 116 -16.55 -1.99 -7.54
N GLN A 117 -17.07 -2.36 -8.71
CA GLN A 117 -18.51 -2.53 -8.92
C GLN A 117 -19.01 -3.87 -8.40
N THR A 118 -18.22 -4.91 -8.53
CA THR A 118 -18.64 -6.30 -8.25
C THR A 118 -17.88 -6.95 -7.10
N GLY A 119 -16.68 -6.46 -6.77
CA GLY A 119 -15.77 -7.11 -5.83
C GLY A 119 -14.91 -8.22 -6.46
N ALA A 120 -15.03 -8.47 -7.75
CA ALA A 120 -14.20 -9.48 -8.40
C ALA A 120 -12.71 -9.19 -8.21
N VAL A 121 -11.95 -10.18 -7.76
CA VAL A 121 -10.50 -10.06 -7.64
C VAL A 121 -9.90 -10.18 -9.04
N ARG A 122 -9.26 -9.10 -9.51
CA ARG A 122 -8.61 -9.04 -10.82
C ARG A 122 -7.16 -9.50 -10.76
N ALA A 123 -6.47 -9.20 -9.68
CA ALA A 123 -5.11 -9.64 -9.43
C ALA A 123 -4.86 -9.75 -7.93
N LEU A 124 -4.04 -10.71 -7.56
CA LEU A 124 -3.61 -10.89 -6.18
C LEU A 124 -2.22 -11.48 -6.15
N VAL A 125 -1.32 -10.80 -5.45
CA VAL A 125 0.04 -11.27 -5.17
C VAL A 125 0.24 -11.20 -3.66
N GLY A 126 0.55 -12.32 -3.03
CA GLY A 126 0.66 -12.41 -1.57
C GLY A 126 2.09 -12.47 -1.04
N GLY A 127 3.09 -12.42 -1.91
CA GLY A 127 4.50 -12.48 -1.54
C GLY A 127 5.41 -12.50 -2.76
N PHE A 128 6.72 -12.68 -2.52
CA PHE A 128 7.71 -12.69 -3.59
C PHE A 128 7.65 -13.98 -4.43
N ASP A 129 7.63 -15.14 -3.76
CA ASP A 129 7.57 -16.45 -4.43
C ASP A 129 6.95 -17.49 -3.49
N PHE A 130 6.07 -18.32 -4.03
CA PHE A 130 5.36 -19.35 -3.26
C PHE A 130 6.31 -20.40 -2.66
N ASN A 131 7.38 -20.74 -3.37
CA ASN A 131 8.37 -21.70 -2.88
C ASN A 131 9.22 -21.14 -1.74
N GLN A 132 9.34 -19.81 -1.65
CA GLN A 132 9.98 -19.15 -0.52
C GLN A 132 9.08 -19.12 0.71
N SER A 133 7.81 -18.81 0.51
CA SER A 133 6.82 -18.70 1.59
C SER A 133 5.40 -18.84 1.04
N MET A 134 4.62 -19.75 1.63
CA MET A 134 3.22 -19.94 1.31
C MET A 134 2.29 -18.93 2.00
N PHE A 135 2.82 -18.11 2.91
CA PHE A 135 2.03 -17.10 3.62
C PHE A 135 1.52 -16.03 2.65
N ASN A 136 0.21 -15.97 2.50
CA ASN A 136 -0.45 -15.01 1.61
C ASN A 136 -0.68 -13.68 2.35
N ARG A 137 0.22 -12.73 2.17
CA ARG A 137 0.17 -11.43 2.85
C ARG A 137 -1.00 -10.57 2.41
N ALA A 138 -1.52 -10.80 1.20
CA ALA A 138 -2.67 -10.06 0.68
C ALA A 138 -3.94 -10.27 1.53
N THR A 139 -4.13 -11.47 2.08
CA THR A 139 -5.33 -11.85 2.83
C THR A 139 -5.08 -12.20 4.29
N GLN A 140 -3.83 -12.43 4.69
CA GLN A 140 -3.48 -12.95 6.01
C GLN A 140 -2.61 -12.01 6.86
N ALA A 141 -1.88 -11.06 6.24
CA ALA A 141 -1.01 -10.15 6.98
C ALA A 141 -1.77 -8.93 7.49
N LEU A 142 -1.84 -8.77 8.80
CA LEU A 142 -2.33 -7.57 9.46
C LEU A 142 -1.17 -6.58 9.61
N ARG A 143 -1.22 -5.47 8.87
CA ARG A 143 -0.17 -4.46 8.84
C ARG A 143 -0.72 -3.08 9.14
N GLN A 144 0.03 -2.27 9.90
CA GLN A 144 -0.36 -0.89 10.14
C GLN A 144 -0.45 -0.12 8.82
N VAL A 145 -1.55 0.62 8.66
CA VAL A 145 -1.87 1.28 7.39
C VAL A 145 -1.27 2.67 7.27
N GLY A 146 -0.82 3.27 8.37
CA GLY A 146 -0.26 4.61 8.35
C GLY A 146 -1.21 5.60 7.70
N SER A 147 -0.67 6.51 6.91
CA SER A 147 -1.45 7.55 6.23
C SER A 147 -2.44 7.04 5.17
N ASN A 148 -2.43 5.75 4.86
CA ASN A 148 -3.44 5.14 3.98
C ASN A 148 -4.85 5.15 4.59
N ILE A 149 -4.96 5.34 5.92
CA ILE A 149 -6.23 5.49 6.66
C ILE A 149 -6.89 6.85 6.45
N LYS A 150 -6.12 7.88 6.12
CA LYS A 150 -6.60 9.26 6.11
C LYS A 150 -7.82 9.51 5.23
N PRO A 151 -7.95 8.97 4.02
CA PRO A 151 -9.15 9.17 3.22
C PRO A 151 -10.44 8.70 3.92
N PHE A 152 -10.38 7.61 4.66
CA PHE A 152 -11.53 7.09 5.42
C PHE A 152 -11.90 8.03 6.57
N LEU A 153 -10.93 8.55 7.28
CA LEU A 153 -11.13 9.47 8.39
C LEU A 153 -11.60 10.85 7.89
N TYR A 154 -11.11 11.33 6.77
CA TYR A 154 -11.63 12.54 6.13
C TYR A 154 -13.08 12.36 5.65
N THR A 155 -13.44 11.18 5.16
CA THR A 155 -14.82 10.85 4.83
C THR A 155 -15.72 10.95 6.06
N ALA A 156 -15.28 10.39 7.19
CA ALA A 156 -15.98 10.50 8.46
C ALA A 156 -16.15 11.94 8.91
N ALA A 157 -15.10 12.76 8.81
CA ALA A 157 -15.15 14.18 9.17
C ALA A 157 -16.11 14.96 8.27
N MET A 158 -16.12 14.68 6.97
CA MET A 158 -17.04 15.33 6.03
C MET A 158 -18.50 14.90 6.25
N ASP A 159 -18.75 13.63 6.58
CA ASP A 159 -20.09 13.16 6.91
C ASP A 159 -20.63 13.85 8.17
N ARG A 160 -19.76 14.26 9.07
CA ARG A 160 -20.11 15.00 10.29
C ARG A 160 -20.15 16.53 10.11
N GLY A 161 -19.89 17.05 8.92
CA GLY A 161 -20.13 18.46 8.60
C GLY A 161 -18.93 19.25 8.10
N LEU A 162 -17.70 18.71 8.12
CA LEU A 162 -16.58 19.32 7.43
C LEU A 162 -16.73 19.21 5.92
N THR A 163 -16.03 20.08 5.20
CA THR A 163 -15.98 20.07 3.74
C THR A 163 -14.53 20.08 3.27
N LEU A 164 -14.31 19.77 2.02
CA LEU A 164 -12.97 19.89 1.42
C LEU A 164 -12.44 21.33 1.41
N ALA A 165 -13.33 22.32 1.53
CA ALA A 165 -13.00 23.74 1.64
C ALA A 165 -12.80 24.21 3.10
N SER A 166 -13.15 23.40 4.09
CA SER A 166 -12.93 23.74 5.50
C SER A 166 -11.45 24.00 5.77
N ILE A 167 -11.18 25.05 6.53
CA ILE A 167 -9.82 25.47 6.86
C ILE A 167 -9.44 24.88 8.21
N LEU A 168 -8.32 24.18 8.28
CA LEU A 168 -7.67 23.76 9.51
C LEU A 168 -6.22 24.26 9.51
N ASN A 169 -5.70 24.44 10.72
CA ASN A 169 -4.39 25.05 10.90
C ASN A 169 -3.29 24.00 10.84
N ASP A 170 -2.45 24.09 9.84
CA ASP A 170 -1.25 23.25 9.71
C ASP A 170 -0.08 23.90 10.47
N VAL A 171 -0.14 23.78 11.80
CA VAL A 171 0.90 24.25 12.73
C VAL A 171 1.21 23.17 13.75
N PRO A 172 2.39 23.21 14.38
CA PRO A 172 2.77 22.23 15.41
C PRO A 172 1.71 22.12 16.51
N ILE A 173 1.46 20.90 16.97
CA ILE A 173 0.59 20.62 18.11
C ILE A 173 1.46 20.66 19.36
N SER A 174 1.20 21.64 20.23
CA SER A 174 1.95 21.90 21.45
C SER A 174 1.29 21.35 22.71
N ARG A 175 0.01 20.96 22.64
CA ARG A 175 -0.72 20.43 23.80
C ARG A 175 -0.54 18.92 23.95
N TRP A 176 -0.32 18.55 25.19
CA TRP A 176 -0.25 17.17 25.63
C TRP A 176 -1.64 16.53 25.62
N ASP A 177 -1.73 15.32 25.05
CA ASP A 177 -2.92 14.48 25.09
C ASP A 177 -2.74 13.34 26.10
N ALA A 178 -3.52 13.37 27.19
CA ALA A 178 -3.48 12.34 28.21
C ALA A 178 -3.89 10.94 27.70
N GLY A 179 -4.73 10.88 26.67
CA GLY A 179 -5.20 9.62 26.08
C GLY A 179 -4.15 8.91 25.21
N ALA A 180 -3.23 9.65 24.63
CA ALA A 180 -2.18 9.12 23.75
C ALA A 180 -0.82 8.90 24.46
N GLY A 181 -0.73 9.22 25.75
CA GLY A 181 0.49 9.10 26.55
C GLY A 181 1.31 10.39 26.59
N ALA A 182 2.16 10.51 27.63
CA ALA A 182 2.85 11.74 28.00
C ALA A 182 3.75 12.35 26.90
N ASP A 183 4.26 11.54 26.00
CA ASP A 183 5.26 11.94 25.01
C ASP A 183 4.75 12.01 23.57
N TRP A 184 3.45 11.78 23.33
CA TRP A 184 2.92 11.79 21.98
C TRP A 184 2.74 13.22 21.45
N ARG A 185 3.61 13.61 20.53
CA ARG A 185 3.58 14.90 19.84
C ARG A 185 3.60 14.66 18.34
N PRO A 186 2.43 14.60 17.68
CA PRO A 186 2.37 14.37 16.25
C PRO A 186 3.05 15.51 15.50
N LYS A 187 3.84 15.14 14.49
CA LYS A 187 4.55 16.06 13.60
C LYS A 187 4.24 15.70 12.16
N ASN A 188 4.31 16.69 11.28
CA ASN A 188 4.34 16.43 9.85
C ASN A 188 5.63 15.73 9.46
N SER A 189 5.58 14.97 8.36
CA SER A 189 6.76 14.34 7.77
C SER A 189 6.80 14.67 6.27
N PRO A 190 7.73 15.52 5.81
CA PRO A 190 8.73 16.29 6.57
C PRO A 190 8.09 17.31 7.53
N PRO A 191 8.81 17.80 8.54
CA PRO A 191 8.28 18.70 9.57
C PRO A 191 8.16 20.14 9.05
N THR A 192 7.38 20.32 8.01
CA THR A 192 7.02 21.61 7.40
C THR A 192 5.57 21.93 7.66
N TYR A 193 5.25 23.20 7.84
CA TYR A 193 3.93 23.67 8.25
C TYR A 193 3.54 24.88 7.42
N ASP A 194 2.31 24.86 6.89
CA ASP A 194 1.80 25.83 5.93
C ASP A 194 0.76 26.80 6.51
N GLY A 195 0.48 26.69 7.83
CA GLY A 195 -0.55 27.51 8.46
C GLY A 195 -1.98 27.09 8.06
N PRO A 196 -2.94 28.02 7.97
CA PRO A 196 -4.30 27.68 7.57
C PRO A 196 -4.37 27.14 6.16
N ILE A 197 -4.84 25.89 6.00
CA ILE A 197 -5.02 25.23 4.70
C ILE A 197 -6.38 24.53 4.61
N ARG A 198 -6.85 24.31 3.38
CA ARG A 198 -8.07 23.54 3.14
C ARG A 198 -7.86 22.06 3.45
N LEU A 199 -8.93 21.36 3.84
CA LEU A 199 -8.91 19.91 4.04
C LEU A 199 -8.37 19.17 2.80
N ARG A 200 -8.75 19.58 1.59
CA ARG A 200 -8.27 19.00 0.35
C ARG A 200 -6.73 19.01 0.26
N GLN A 201 -6.12 20.15 0.59
CA GLN A 201 -4.65 20.26 0.63
C GLN A 201 -4.05 19.41 1.76
N GLY A 202 -4.67 19.41 2.93
CA GLY A 202 -4.23 18.60 4.08
C GLY A 202 -4.17 17.10 3.74
N LEU A 203 -5.16 16.59 3.03
CA LEU A 203 -5.17 15.21 2.53
C LEU A 203 -4.14 15.03 1.40
N GLY A 204 -4.12 15.94 0.42
CA GLY A 204 -3.24 15.85 -0.75
C GLY A 204 -1.76 15.85 -0.41
N GLN A 205 -1.37 16.59 0.61
CA GLN A 205 -0.01 16.64 1.15
C GLN A 205 0.21 15.70 2.34
N SER A 206 -0.81 14.92 2.72
CA SER A 206 -0.75 13.98 3.84
C SER A 206 -0.28 14.61 5.17
N LYS A 207 -0.81 15.79 5.49
CA LYS A 207 -0.44 16.53 6.70
C LYS A 207 -0.94 15.83 7.96
N ASN A 208 -0.03 15.48 8.85
CA ASN A 208 -0.37 14.73 10.07
C ASN A 208 -1.14 15.60 11.07
N VAL A 209 -0.68 16.82 11.31
CA VAL A 209 -1.31 17.69 12.31
C VAL A 209 -2.72 18.14 11.89
N VAL A 210 -2.97 18.30 10.60
CA VAL A 210 -4.31 18.59 10.08
C VAL A 210 -5.27 17.42 10.33
N MET A 211 -4.80 16.18 10.11
CA MET A 211 -5.60 14.98 10.37
C MET A 211 -5.90 14.83 11.87
N VAL A 212 -4.94 15.09 12.73
CA VAL A 212 -5.14 15.06 14.20
C VAL A 212 -6.20 16.11 14.62
N ARG A 213 -6.13 17.32 14.08
CA ARG A 213 -7.14 18.35 14.35
C ARG A 213 -8.53 17.98 13.85
N ALA A 214 -8.64 17.41 12.66
CA ALA A 214 -9.90 16.88 12.16
C ALA A 214 -10.45 15.74 13.04
N MET A 215 -9.58 14.86 13.50
CA MET A 215 -9.92 13.78 14.44
C MET A 215 -10.47 14.34 15.76
N ARG A 216 -9.82 15.33 16.34
CA ARG A 216 -10.30 16.01 17.55
C ARG A 216 -11.63 16.69 17.35
N ALA A 217 -11.85 17.30 16.18
CA ALA A 217 -13.11 17.95 15.85
C ALA A 217 -14.28 16.96 15.77
N MET A 218 -14.08 15.77 15.17
CA MET A 218 -15.16 14.78 15.02
C MET A 218 -15.28 13.81 16.19
N GLY A 219 -14.26 13.67 17.02
CA GLY A 219 -14.19 12.71 18.11
C GLY A 219 -13.61 11.36 17.69
N VAL A 220 -12.74 10.79 18.54
CA VAL A 220 -12.01 9.54 18.25
C VAL A 220 -12.96 8.36 18.14
N ASP A 221 -13.93 8.22 19.05
CA ASP A 221 -14.87 7.08 19.04
C ASP A 221 -15.76 7.09 17.80
N TYR A 222 -16.26 8.26 17.41
CA TYR A 222 -17.02 8.41 16.18
C TYR A 222 -16.17 8.00 14.95
N ALA A 223 -14.95 8.47 14.86
CA ALA A 223 -14.04 8.12 13.77
C ALA A 223 -13.74 6.63 13.71
N ALA A 224 -13.46 6.02 14.87
CA ALA A 224 -13.20 4.59 14.96
C ALA A 224 -14.39 3.73 14.53
N GLU A 225 -15.60 4.10 14.99
CA GLU A 225 -16.83 3.40 14.60
C GLU A 225 -17.16 3.60 13.12
N TYR A 226 -16.90 4.79 12.59
CA TYR A 226 -17.13 5.09 11.17
C TYR A 226 -16.32 4.20 10.23
N LEU A 227 -15.11 3.80 10.63
CA LEU A 227 -14.24 2.92 9.83
C LEU A 227 -14.88 1.56 9.55
N GLN A 228 -15.78 1.08 10.40
CA GLN A 228 -16.48 -0.19 10.19
C GLN A 228 -17.38 -0.16 8.95
N ARG A 229 -17.84 1.01 8.51
CA ARG A 229 -18.61 1.16 7.27
C ARG A 229 -17.84 0.69 6.03
N PHE A 230 -16.52 0.78 6.06
CA PHE A 230 -15.64 0.33 4.98
C PHE A 230 -15.25 -1.15 5.06
N GLY A 231 -15.83 -1.90 6.01
CA GLY A 231 -15.55 -3.31 6.23
C GLY A 231 -14.36 -3.59 7.13
N PHE A 232 -13.80 -2.59 7.79
CA PHE A 232 -12.69 -2.79 8.73
C PHE A 232 -13.20 -3.39 10.05
N PRO A 233 -12.56 -4.48 10.54
CA PRO A 233 -12.98 -5.15 11.77
C PRO A 233 -12.77 -4.27 13.00
N ALA A 234 -13.79 -4.18 13.86
CA ALA A 234 -13.76 -3.37 15.07
C ALA A 234 -12.59 -3.71 16.00
N GLN A 235 -12.23 -4.99 16.11
CA GLN A 235 -11.14 -5.45 16.97
C GLN A 235 -9.75 -4.97 16.54
N ASN A 236 -9.60 -4.53 15.30
CA ASN A 236 -8.33 -4.04 14.76
C ASN A 236 -8.23 -2.50 14.75
N ILE A 237 -9.26 -1.82 15.28
CA ILE A 237 -9.36 -0.37 15.30
C ILE A 237 -9.08 0.13 16.72
N VAL A 238 -8.02 0.93 16.87
CA VAL A 238 -7.70 1.55 18.16
C VAL A 238 -8.56 2.79 18.39
N HIS A 239 -8.98 3.03 19.64
CA HIS A 239 -9.77 4.20 20.04
C HIS A 239 -8.87 5.26 20.72
N THR A 240 -7.82 5.66 20.04
CA THR A 240 -6.88 6.71 20.47
C THR A 240 -6.58 7.67 19.33
N GLU A 241 -6.08 8.87 19.63
CA GLU A 241 -5.69 9.83 18.59
C GLU A 241 -4.63 9.31 17.61
N SER A 242 -3.87 8.30 18.00
CA SER A 242 -2.90 7.63 17.10
C SER A 242 -3.57 6.99 15.88
N LEU A 243 -4.89 6.74 15.93
CA LEU A 243 -5.68 6.31 14.78
C LEU A 243 -5.58 7.30 13.61
N ALA A 244 -5.48 8.59 13.89
CA ALA A 244 -5.30 9.63 12.86
C ALA A 244 -4.06 9.42 11.99
N LEU A 245 -3.04 8.76 12.54
CA LEU A 245 -1.79 8.45 11.84
C LEU A 245 -1.68 6.98 11.44
N GLY A 246 -2.79 6.24 11.51
CA GLY A 246 -2.89 4.88 11.01
C GLY A 246 -2.34 3.79 11.92
N ALA A 247 -2.53 3.92 13.23
CA ALA A 247 -2.15 2.89 14.20
C ALA A 247 -2.97 1.58 14.05
N ALA A 248 -4.08 1.59 13.32
CA ALA A 248 -4.87 0.40 13.00
C ALA A 248 -4.16 -0.52 12.01
N SER A 249 -4.40 -1.83 12.14
CA SER A 249 -3.79 -2.87 11.29
C SER A 249 -4.86 -3.61 10.50
N PHE A 250 -4.68 -3.66 9.17
CA PHE A 250 -5.58 -4.34 8.25
C PHE A 250 -4.81 -5.14 7.21
N THR A 251 -5.48 -6.07 6.56
CA THR A 251 -4.90 -6.77 5.42
C THR A 251 -4.96 -5.90 4.14
N PRO A 252 -4.07 -6.12 3.17
CA PRO A 252 -4.17 -5.46 1.87
C PRO A 252 -5.53 -5.65 1.18
N MET A 253 -6.14 -6.81 1.31
CA MET A 253 -7.50 -7.08 0.79
C MET A 253 -8.54 -6.17 1.46
N GLN A 254 -8.50 -6.01 2.77
CA GLN A 254 -9.41 -5.14 3.51
C GLN A 254 -9.23 -3.67 3.10
N VAL A 255 -8.00 -3.24 2.89
CA VAL A 255 -7.70 -1.88 2.42
C VAL A 255 -8.24 -1.66 1.00
N ALA A 256 -8.01 -2.58 0.08
CA ALA A 256 -8.54 -2.51 -1.27
C ALA A 256 -10.09 -2.47 -1.29
N ARG A 257 -10.73 -3.28 -0.45
CA ARG A 257 -12.20 -3.27 -0.28
C ARG A 257 -12.70 -1.91 0.21
N GLY A 258 -12.03 -1.32 1.19
CA GLY A 258 -12.38 0.01 1.70
C GLY A 258 -12.23 1.11 0.64
N TYR A 259 -11.14 1.10 -0.12
CA TYR A 259 -10.94 2.05 -1.23
C TYR A 259 -11.98 1.87 -2.34
N SER A 260 -12.47 0.65 -2.55
CA SER A 260 -13.55 0.40 -3.51
C SER A 260 -14.83 1.15 -3.16
N VAL A 261 -15.15 1.33 -1.89
CA VAL A 261 -16.31 2.13 -1.43
C VAL A 261 -16.21 3.57 -1.92
N MET A 262 -15.03 4.17 -1.82
CA MET A 262 -14.81 5.55 -2.27
C MET A 262 -14.85 5.67 -3.81
N ALA A 263 -14.52 4.61 -4.52
CA ALA A 263 -14.46 4.61 -5.98
C ALA A 263 -15.80 4.28 -6.67
N ASN A 264 -16.74 3.61 -5.99
CA ASN A 264 -17.93 3.01 -6.59
C ASN A 264 -19.26 3.68 -6.21
N GLY A 265 -19.24 4.85 -5.60
CA GLY A 265 -20.44 5.57 -5.18
C GLY A 265 -20.92 5.27 -3.75
N GLY A 266 -20.10 4.59 -2.94
CA GLY A 266 -20.37 4.39 -1.51
C GLY A 266 -20.93 3.01 -1.13
N PHE A 267 -20.64 1.99 -1.94
CA PHE A 267 -21.10 0.61 -1.74
C PHE A 267 -19.99 -0.31 -1.25
N LEU A 268 -20.29 -1.14 -0.26
CA LEU A 268 -19.35 -2.14 0.26
C LEU A 268 -19.54 -3.46 -0.46
N VAL A 269 -18.70 -3.73 -1.45
CA VAL A 269 -18.69 -4.98 -2.21
C VAL A 269 -17.89 -6.08 -1.49
N ASP A 270 -18.16 -7.33 -1.82
CA ASP A 270 -17.47 -8.49 -1.26
C ASP A 270 -16.45 -9.03 -2.28
N PRO A 271 -15.15 -9.12 -1.93
CA PRO A 271 -14.17 -9.74 -2.80
C PRO A 271 -14.47 -11.22 -3.06
N TYR A 272 -14.34 -11.64 -4.31
CA TYR A 272 -14.48 -13.04 -4.69
C TYR A 272 -13.51 -13.41 -5.82
N PHE A 273 -13.15 -14.72 -5.89
CA PHE A 273 -12.14 -15.24 -6.83
C PHE A 273 -12.77 -16.08 -7.96
N ILE A 274 -13.82 -16.82 -7.64
CA ILE A 274 -14.40 -17.79 -8.57
C ILE A 274 -15.67 -17.19 -9.17
N SER A 275 -15.64 -16.93 -10.48
CA SER A 275 -16.79 -16.42 -11.20
C SER A 275 -17.72 -17.53 -11.70
N LYS A 276 -17.15 -18.68 -12.13
CA LYS A 276 -17.90 -19.79 -12.69
C LYS A 276 -17.13 -21.11 -12.55
N ILE A 277 -17.87 -22.20 -12.33
CA ILE A 277 -17.35 -23.56 -12.36
C ILE A 277 -18.19 -24.34 -13.36
N GLU A 278 -17.54 -25.01 -14.31
CA GLU A 278 -18.16 -25.87 -15.32
C GLU A 278 -17.67 -27.31 -15.17
N ASN A 279 -18.53 -28.28 -15.52
CA ASN A 279 -18.13 -29.67 -15.64
C ASN A 279 -17.43 -29.93 -16.98
N GLU A 280 -16.91 -31.15 -17.17
CA GLU A 280 -16.22 -31.55 -18.41
C GLU A 280 -17.10 -31.46 -19.69
N GLN A 281 -18.42 -31.48 -19.56
CA GLN A 281 -19.37 -31.37 -20.65
C GLN A 281 -19.81 -29.90 -20.88
N GLY A 282 -19.25 -28.94 -20.20
CA GLY A 282 -19.59 -27.51 -20.30
C GLY A 282 -20.86 -27.11 -19.55
N GLY A 283 -21.41 -28.02 -18.72
CA GLY A 283 -22.52 -27.69 -17.81
C GLY A 283 -22.07 -26.82 -16.65
N VAL A 284 -22.77 -25.73 -16.41
CA VAL A 284 -22.45 -24.81 -15.29
C VAL A 284 -22.86 -25.45 -13.97
N ILE A 285 -21.86 -25.67 -13.07
CA ILE A 285 -22.07 -26.18 -11.71
C ILE A 285 -22.27 -25.04 -10.73
N PHE A 286 -21.55 -23.93 -10.93
CA PHE A 286 -21.58 -22.74 -10.07
C PHE A 286 -21.38 -21.50 -10.92
N GLU A 287 -22.12 -20.46 -10.62
CA GLU A 287 -21.93 -19.12 -11.16
C GLU A 287 -22.08 -18.10 -10.02
N ALA A 288 -21.10 -17.23 -9.86
CA ALA A 288 -21.12 -16.18 -8.85
C ALA A 288 -22.26 -15.18 -9.14
N LYS A 289 -22.97 -14.80 -8.10
CA LYS A 289 -24.00 -13.75 -8.14
C LYS A 289 -23.61 -12.67 -7.11
N PRO A 290 -22.60 -11.83 -7.42
CA PRO A 290 -22.14 -10.84 -6.48
C PRO A 290 -23.21 -9.78 -6.23
N ARG A 291 -23.21 -9.23 -5.02
CA ARG A 291 -23.93 -7.99 -4.71
C ARG A 291 -23.13 -6.85 -5.31
N ILE A 292 -23.74 -6.08 -6.22
CA ILE A 292 -23.03 -5.05 -6.97
C ILE A 292 -23.29 -3.65 -6.43
N ALA A 293 -22.38 -2.73 -6.68
CA ALA A 293 -22.58 -1.31 -6.47
C ALA A 293 -23.55 -0.74 -7.53
N CYS A 294 -24.48 0.11 -7.09
CA CYS A 294 -25.42 0.77 -8.00
C CYS A 294 -25.63 2.23 -7.60
N PRO A 295 -24.70 3.15 -7.92
CA PRO A 295 -24.81 4.56 -7.55
C PRO A 295 -26.05 5.24 -8.15
N GLN A 296 -26.52 4.77 -9.30
CA GLN A 296 -27.70 5.30 -9.99
C GLN A 296 -29.03 4.76 -9.44
N CYS A 297 -29.01 3.77 -8.52
CA CYS A 297 -30.24 3.15 -8.01
C CYS A 297 -30.91 3.92 -6.87
N ASN A 298 -30.34 5.01 -6.42
CA ASN A 298 -30.85 5.83 -5.29
C ASN A 298 -31.17 5.01 -4.02
N LEU A 299 -30.38 4.00 -3.75
CA LEU A 299 -30.56 3.16 -2.57
C LEU A 299 -30.24 3.97 -1.29
N PRO A 300 -31.02 3.80 -0.21
CA PRO A 300 -30.77 4.51 1.03
C PRO A 300 -29.45 4.05 1.66
N VAL A 301 -28.76 4.98 2.32
CA VAL A 301 -27.59 4.63 3.15
C VAL A 301 -28.10 3.90 4.39
N ILE A 302 -27.49 2.75 4.69
CA ILE A 302 -27.92 1.90 5.82
C ILE A 302 -27.63 2.49 7.21
N TYR A 303 -26.73 3.46 7.29
CA TYR A 303 -26.42 4.20 8.51
C TYR A 303 -27.19 5.51 8.55
N GLY A 304 -27.80 5.84 9.69
CA GLY A 304 -28.54 7.08 9.89
C GLY A 304 -27.68 8.33 9.71
N GLU A 305 -28.32 9.48 9.50
CA GLU A 305 -27.61 10.76 9.40
C GLU A 305 -26.95 11.11 10.73
N THR A 306 -25.64 11.30 10.71
CA THR A 306 -24.84 11.70 11.88
C THR A 306 -24.49 13.18 11.86
N ARG A 307 -25.12 13.97 10.97
CA ARG A 307 -24.80 15.38 10.77
C ARG A 307 -25.17 16.21 12.01
N LYS A 308 -24.15 16.58 12.78
CA LYS A 308 -24.18 17.80 13.60
C LYS A 308 -23.18 18.77 12.95
N ALA A 309 -23.67 19.97 12.62
CA ALA A 309 -22.79 21.02 12.13
C ALA A 309 -21.66 21.26 13.14
N LEU A 310 -20.41 21.05 12.70
CA LEU A 310 -19.24 21.38 13.50
C LEU A 310 -18.93 22.86 13.29
N ALA A 311 -19.02 23.66 14.35
CA ALA A 311 -18.51 25.02 14.33
C ALA A 311 -16.98 24.98 14.44
N LEU A 312 -16.29 25.30 13.35
CA LEU A 312 -14.84 25.37 13.30
C LEU A 312 -14.39 26.82 13.52
N ASN A 313 -14.20 27.20 14.76
CA ASN A 313 -13.31 28.29 15.11
C ASN A 313 -12.10 27.67 15.83
N GLU A 314 -10.93 28.32 15.78
CA GLU A 314 -9.70 27.78 16.35
C GLU A 314 -9.83 27.41 17.84
N GLU A 315 -10.65 28.15 18.60
CA GLU A 315 -10.94 27.86 20.00
C GLU A 315 -11.84 26.64 20.21
N SER A 316 -12.76 26.32 19.28
CA SER A 316 -13.67 25.19 19.43
C SER A 316 -13.01 23.86 19.14
N VAL A 317 -12.01 23.82 18.25
CA VAL A 317 -11.25 22.60 17.95
C VAL A 317 -10.35 22.19 19.13
N GLU A 318 -9.86 23.17 19.89
CA GLU A 318 -9.07 22.89 21.10
C GLU A 318 -9.94 22.55 22.33
N ASN A 319 -11.17 23.07 22.43
CA ASN A 319 -12.05 22.90 23.58
C ASN A 319 -13.02 21.71 23.48
N VAL A 320 -13.31 21.19 22.28
CA VAL A 320 -14.20 20.03 22.10
C VAL A 320 -13.60 18.74 22.70
N ALA A 321 -12.29 18.65 22.79
CA ALA A 321 -11.61 17.49 23.39
C ALA A 321 -11.85 17.34 24.90
N THR A 322 -12.36 18.37 25.60
CA THR A 322 -12.52 18.33 27.06
C THR A 322 -13.96 18.23 27.54
N SER A 323 -14.98 18.46 26.69
CA SER A 323 -16.38 18.55 27.14
C SER A 323 -17.29 17.38 26.73
N ASP A 324 -16.87 16.52 25.81
CA ASP A 324 -17.79 15.50 25.22
C ASP A 324 -17.55 14.06 25.70
N GLN A 325 -16.87 13.87 26.83
CA GLN A 325 -16.74 12.50 27.37
C GLN A 325 -18.07 11.88 27.87
N ASN A 326 -19.19 12.60 27.86
CA ASN A 326 -20.41 12.10 28.51
C ASN A 326 -21.75 12.24 27.78
N GLN A 327 -21.85 12.69 26.52
CA GLN A 327 -23.19 12.94 25.93
C GLN A 327 -23.48 12.39 24.52
N ASN A 328 -22.60 11.69 23.83
CA ASN A 328 -22.94 11.13 22.51
C ASN A 328 -22.33 9.75 22.33
N GLN A 329 -22.86 8.73 22.99
CA GLN A 329 -22.78 7.39 22.41
C GLN A 329 -23.67 7.41 21.16
N PRO A 330 -23.13 7.23 19.94
CA PRO A 330 -23.96 6.96 18.78
C PRO A 330 -24.75 5.68 19.06
N ALA A 331 -25.98 5.61 18.57
CA ALA A 331 -26.74 4.37 18.61
C ALA A 331 -25.89 3.24 18.00
N PRO A 332 -25.92 2.03 18.57
CA PRO A 332 -25.16 0.91 18.04
C PRO A 332 -25.44 0.77 16.54
N GLN A 333 -24.38 0.83 15.74
CA GLN A 333 -24.53 0.62 14.30
C GLN A 333 -24.83 -0.86 14.06
N PRO A 334 -25.80 -1.21 13.23
CA PRO A 334 -26.08 -2.61 12.93
C PRO A 334 -24.85 -3.25 12.32
N ALA A 335 -24.51 -4.45 12.78
CA ALA A 335 -23.44 -5.23 12.17
C ALA A 335 -23.79 -5.45 10.69
N LEU A 336 -22.82 -5.23 9.79
CA LEU A 336 -22.98 -5.34 8.33
C LEU A 336 -23.56 -6.71 7.89
N GLU A 337 -23.32 -7.74 8.68
CA GLU A 337 -23.82 -9.11 8.44
C GLU A 337 -25.33 -9.28 8.66
N GLN A 338 -26.01 -8.31 9.32
CA GLN A 338 -27.41 -8.41 9.70
C GLN A 338 -28.37 -7.63 8.79
N VAL A 339 -27.86 -6.91 7.79
CA VAL A 339 -28.71 -6.18 6.86
C VAL A 339 -29.14 -7.13 5.73
N PRO A 340 -30.41 -7.56 5.67
CA PRO A 340 -30.88 -8.38 4.54
C PRO A 340 -30.74 -7.58 3.26
N ALA A 341 -30.09 -8.18 2.24
CA ALA A 341 -30.13 -7.65 0.90
C ALA A 341 -31.59 -7.60 0.43
N GLN A 342 -32.10 -6.41 0.08
CA GLN A 342 -33.44 -6.30 -0.51
C GLN A 342 -33.39 -6.85 -1.94
N PRO A 343 -34.16 -7.88 -2.28
CA PRO A 343 -34.23 -8.39 -3.66
C PRO A 343 -34.83 -7.32 -4.57
N GLN A 344 -34.15 -7.04 -5.64
CA GLN A 344 -34.69 -6.17 -6.68
C GLN A 344 -35.54 -6.97 -7.69
N PRO A 345 -36.43 -6.30 -8.45
CA PRO A 345 -37.37 -6.99 -9.37
C PRO A 345 -36.70 -7.85 -10.44
N ASP A 346 -35.45 -7.57 -10.76
CA ASP A 346 -34.64 -8.32 -11.74
C ASP A 346 -33.83 -9.49 -11.12
N GLY A 347 -33.97 -9.71 -9.82
CA GLY A 347 -33.20 -10.71 -9.07
C GLY A 347 -31.75 -10.31 -8.80
N GLN A 348 -31.30 -9.11 -9.22
CA GLN A 348 -29.98 -8.59 -8.90
C GLN A 348 -29.95 -8.13 -7.45
N GLN A 349 -28.92 -8.56 -6.71
CA GLN A 349 -28.66 -8.08 -5.36
C GLN A 349 -27.67 -6.91 -5.40
N TYR A 350 -27.91 -5.90 -4.55
CA TYR A 350 -27.03 -4.75 -4.44
C TYR A 350 -26.23 -4.80 -3.14
N ALA A 351 -24.96 -4.34 -3.22
CA ALA A 351 -24.09 -4.21 -2.06
C ALA A 351 -24.66 -3.16 -1.08
N PRO A 352 -24.36 -3.27 0.22
CA PRO A 352 -24.78 -2.26 1.19
C PRO A 352 -24.28 -0.88 0.80
N HIS A 353 -25.19 0.11 0.81
CA HIS A 353 -24.86 1.52 0.59
C HIS A 353 -24.44 2.13 1.94
N VAL A 354 -23.13 2.32 2.14
CA VAL A 354 -22.55 2.62 3.44
C VAL A 354 -22.17 4.09 3.64
N ILE A 355 -21.94 4.81 2.55
CA ILE A 355 -21.77 6.27 2.52
C ILE A 355 -22.58 6.85 1.35
N ASN A 356 -23.07 8.09 1.49
CA ASN A 356 -23.84 8.67 0.40
C ASN A 356 -22.98 8.92 -0.85
N THR A 357 -23.59 8.82 -2.02
CA THR A 357 -22.89 8.93 -3.31
C THR A 357 -22.19 10.28 -3.51
N PRO A 358 -22.78 11.44 -3.13
CA PRO A 358 -22.05 12.70 -3.20
C PRO A 358 -20.78 12.74 -2.34
N LEU A 359 -20.81 12.17 -1.15
CA LEU A 359 -19.61 12.10 -0.28
C LEU A 359 -18.53 11.19 -0.88
N SER A 360 -18.95 10.06 -1.43
CA SER A 360 -18.04 9.16 -2.17
C SER A 360 -17.37 9.89 -3.35
N PHE A 361 -18.13 10.69 -4.09
CA PHE A 361 -17.60 11.52 -5.16
C PHE A 361 -16.57 12.54 -4.66
N LEU A 362 -16.87 13.24 -3.56
CA LEU A 362 -15.98 14.25 -3.01
C LEU A 362 -14.64 13.65 -2.56
N ILE A 363 -14.66 12.53 -1.87
CA ILE A 363 -13.42 11.87 -1.46
C ILE A 363 -12.64 11.30 -2.66
N LYS A 364 -13.34 10.76 -3.65
CA LYS A 364 -12.75 10.34 -4.92
C LYS A 364 -12.03 11.50 -5.62
N SER A 365 -12.67 12.67 -5.67
CA SER A 365 -12.07 13.90 -6.19
C SER A 365 -10.85 14.35 -5.38
N ALA A 366 -10.89 14.23 -4.06
CA ALA A 366 -9.75 14.55 -3.21
C ALA A 366 -8.56 13.60 -3.45
N LEU A 367 -8.83 12.32 -3.65
CA LEU A 367 -7.80 11.34 -4.02
C LEU A 367 -7.17 11.63 -5.39
N ASN A 368 -7.93 12.18 -6.33
CA ASN A 368 -7.38 12.70 -7.59
C ASN A 368 -6.42 13.87 -7.33
N SER A 369 -6.77 14.81 -6.46
CA SER A 369 -5.88 15.92 -6.08
C SER A 369 -4.60 15.43 -5.37
N ASN A 370 -4.61 14.27 -4.72
CA ASN A 370 -3.39 13.67 -4.15
C ASN A 370 -2.35 13.30 -5.21
N ILE A 371 -2.77 13.11 -6.45
CA ILE A 371 -1.89 12.84 -7.59
C ILE A 371 -1.56 14.12 -8.35
N PHE A 372 -2.57 14.92 -8.68
CA PHE A 372 -2.41 16.07 -9.57
C PHE A 372 -2.09 17.38 -8.84
N GLY A 373 -2.36 17.45 -7.54
CA GLY A 373 -2.22 18.68 -6.77
C GLY A 373 -3.24 19.74 -7.21
N GLU A 374 -2.94 20.96 -6.80
CA GLU A 374 -3.63 22.18 -7.23
C GLU A 374 -2.59 23.30 -7.39
N PRO A 375 -2.94 24.43 -8.03
CA PRO A 375 -2.02 25.58 -8.07
C PRO A 375 -1.52 25.94 -6.66
N GLY A 376 -0.20 25.91 -6.48
CA GLY A 376 0.46 26.23 -5.22
C GLY A 376 0.89 25.05 -4.36
N TRP A 377 0.45 23.82 -4.67
CA TRP A 377 0.94 22.64 -3.97
C TRP A 377 0.88 21.36 -4.82
N MET A 378 1.77 20.43 -4.51
CA MET A 378 1.85 19.12 -5.17
C MET A 378 1.26 18.04 -4.26
N GLY A 379 0.58 17.05 -4.85
CA GLY A 379 0.16 15.84 -4.15
C GLY A 379 1.30 14.87 -3.88
N THR A 380 1.19 14.06 -2.83
CA THR A 380 2.21 13.06 -2.48
C THR A 380 2.35 11.94 -3.52
N GLY A 381 1.28 11.66 -4.28
CA GLY A 381 1.25 10.64 -5.32
C GLY A 381 1.54 11.14 -6.74
N TRP A 382 2.16 12.28 -6.90
CA TRP A 382 2.36 12.96 -8.20
C TRP A 382 3.00 12.10 -9.29
N ARG A 383 3.81 11.10 -8.91
CA ARG A 383 4.49 10.22 -9.89
C ARG A 383 3.52 9.43 -10.76
N ALA A 384 2.32 9.13 -10.25
CA ALA A 384 1.29 8.43 -11.02
C ALA A 384 0.84 9.22 -12.26
N SER A 385 0.78 10.56 -12.19
CA SER A 385 0.45 11.40 -13.35
C SER A 385 1.49 11.29 -14.46
N ARG A 386 2.75 11.23 -14.09
CA ARG A 386 3.88 11.06 -15.02
C ARG A 386 3.86 9.66 -15.65
N ASP A 387 3.64 8.64 -14.84
CA ASP A 387 3.80 7.24 -15.24
C ASP A 387 2.59 6.72 -16.03
N LEU A 388 1.37 7.11 -15.66
CA LEU A 388 0.13 6.66 -16.32
C LEU A 388 -0.35 7.60 -17.43
N LYS A 389 -0.06 8.89 -17.33
CA LYS A 389 -0.49 9.93 -18.31
C LYS A 389 -2.00 9.96 -18.52
N ARG A 390 -2.76 9.86 -17.42
CA ARG A 390 -4.22 9.88 -17.35
C ARG A 390 -4.66 10.83 -16.26
N ASN A 391 -5.84 11.46 -16.42
CA ASN A 391 -6.41 12.39 -15.44
C ASN A 391 -7.51 11.76 -14.55
N ASP A 392 -7.94 10.54 -14.84
CA ASP A 392 -9.05 9.84 -14.20
C ASP A 392 -8.62 8.86 -13.11
N ILE A 393 -7.48 9.08 -12.52
CA ILE A 393 -6.90 8.27 -11.45
C ILE A 393 -6.84 9.04 -10.14
N GLY A 394 -6.85 8.33 -9.05
CA GLY A 394 -6.67 8.88 -7.71
C GLY A 394 -5.97 7.89 -6.80
N GLY A 395 -5.33 8.36 -5.76
CA GLY A 395 -4.61 7.47 -4.86
C GLY A 395 -4.09 8.15 -3.61
N LYS A 396 -3.55 7.34 -2.72
CA LYS A 396 -2.99 7.77 -1.43
C LYS A 396 -1.75 6.96 -1.08
N THR A 397 -0.69 7.65 -0.75
CA THR A 397 0.49 7.06 -0.11
C THR A 397 0.20 6.72 1.35
N GLY A 398 0.86 5.71 1.87
CA GLY A 398 0.86 5.38 3.28
C GLY A 398 2.26 5.00 3.73
N THR A 399 2.69 5.54 4.86
CA THR A 399 3.95 5.19 5.50
C THR A 399 3.70 5.17 7.00
N THR A 400 4.17 4.12 7.67
CA THR A 400 4.11 4.04 9.13
C THR A 400 5.36 4.64 9.75
N ASN A 401 5.30 4.89 11.06
CA ASN A 401 6.44 5.37 11.82
C ASN A 401 7.67 4.49 11.61
N SER A 402 8.82 5.12 11.45
CA SER A 402 10.09 4.44 11.18
C SER A 402 10.12 3.63 9.87
N SER A 403 9.23 3.92 8.93
CA SER A 403 9.18 3.25 7.61
C SER A 403 9.11 1.71 7.71
N LYS A 404 8.26 1.19 8.58
CA LYS A 404 8.06 -0.26 8.74
C LYS A 404 7.12 -0.83 7.69
N ASP A 405 6.14 -0.05 7.28
CA ASP A 405 5.16 -0.37 6.26
C ASP A 405 5.07 0.76 5.25
N ALA A 406 5.03 0.41 3.98
CA ALA A 406 4.77 1.33 2.89
C ALA A 406 3.56 0.86 2.10
N TRP A 407 2.65 1.79 1.82
CA TRP A 407 1.41 1.54 1.11
C TRP A 407 1.19 2.52 -0.03
N PHE A 408 0.56 2.04 -1.07
CA PHE A 408 -0.12 2.88 -2.04
C PHE A 408 -1.44 2.23 -2.45
N SER A 409 -2.53 2.96 -2.30
CA SER A 409 -3.86 2.51 -2.67
C SER A 409 -4.56 3.55 -3.50
N GLY A 410 -5.31 3.13 -4.51
CA GLY A 410 -5.98 4.06 -5.38
C GLY A 410 -6.79 3.39 -6.47
N TYR A 411 -7.38 4.20 -7.33
CA TYR A 411 -8.33 3.80 -8.36
C TYR A 411 -7.99 4.35 -9.74
N GLY A 412 -8.49 3.67 -10.73
CA GLY A 412 -8.76 4.13 -12.09
C GLY A 412 -10.14 3.66 -12.53
N PRO A 413 -10.56 3.91 -13.78
CA PRO A 413 -11.83 3.42 -14.28
C PRO A 413 -11.96 1.90 -14.14
N GLY A 414 -12.94 1.42 -13.38
CA GLY A 414 -13.24 0.01 -13.17
C GLY A 414 -12.19 -0.82 -12.43
N VAL A 415 -11.27 -0.20 -11.72
CA VAL A 415 -10.23 -0.89 -10.98
C VAL A 415 -9.81 -0.13 -9.72
N VAL A 416 -9.63 -0.86 -8.62
CA VAL A 416 -9.03 -0.36 -7.37
C VAL A 416 -7.89 -1.29 -6.99
N THR A 417 -6.74 -0.73 -6.67
CA THR A 417 -5.54 -1.49 -6.35
C THR A 417 -4.88 -0.97 -5.08
N SER A 418 -4.50 -1.89 -4.21
CA SER A 418 -3.72 -1.61 -3.01
C SER A 418 -2.42 -2.40 -3.03
N VAL A 419 -1.31 -1.72 -2.76
CA VAL A 419 0.03 -2.31 -2.68
C VAL A 419 0.62 -2.02 -1.30
N TRP A 420 1.18 -3.05 -0.71
CA TRP A 420 1.93 -2.98 0.55
C TRP A 420 3.32 -3.57 0.36
N ILE A 421 4.31 -3.01 1.07
CA ILE A 421 5.66 -3.57 1.21
C ILE A 421 6.16 -3.40 2.65
N GLY A 422 6.81 -4.44 3.16
CA GLY A 422 7.38 -4.47 4.49
C GLY A 422 8.07 -5.80 4.80
N PHE A 423 8.72 -5.89 5.94
CA PHE A 423 9.23 -7.16 6.44
C PHE A 423 8.13 -7.92 7.19
N ASP A 424 8.18 -9.25 7.16
CA ASP A 424 7.24 -10.09 7.94
C ASP A 424 7.37 -9.80 9.44
N ASP A 425 8.58 -9.54 9.93
CA ASP A 425 8.77 -8.96 11.26
C ASP A 425 8.37 -7.47 11.25
N ALA A 426 7.22 -7.18 11.80
CA ALA A 426 6.64 -5.84 11.86
C ALA A 426 7.48 -4.83 12.69
N ARG A 427 8.48 -5.28 13.42
CA ARG A 427 9.41 -4.42 14.17
C ARG A 427 10.53 -3.87 13.29
N ARG A 428 10.84 -4.55 12.18
CA ARG A 428 11.93 -4.21 11.28
C ARG A 428 11.52 -3.08 10.33
N ALA A 429 12.33 -2.01 10.29
CA ALA A 429 12.15 -0.89 9.39
C ALA A 429 12.69 -1.19 7.99
N LEU A 430 12.04 -0.63 6.96
CA LEU A 430 12.51 -0.71 5.57
C LEU A 430 13.82 0.09 5.34
N GLY A 431 14.06 1.09 6.16
CA GLY A 431 15.31 1.86 6.14
C GLY A 431 15.31 3.03 5.15
N ARG A 432 16.50 3.33 4.66
CA ARG A 432 16.76 4.44 3.75
C ARG A 432 17.77 4.02 2.70
N SER A 433 17.58 4.43 1.47
CA SER A 433 18.59 4.27 0.42
C SER A 433 19.20 5.61 0.02
N THR A 434 20.47 5.58 -0.34
CA THR A 434 21.20 6.69 -0.94
C THR A 434 21.37 6.45 -2.44
N LEU A 435 21.38 7.52 -3.25
CA LEU A 435 21.69 7.42 -4.65
C LEU A 435 23.14 6.93 -4.79
N SER A 436 23.30 5.76 -5.39
CA SER A 436 24.61 5.18 -5.69
C SER A 436 24.96 5.28 -7.18
N GLY A 437 24.01 5.61 -8.02
CA GLY A 437 24.13 5.50 -9.49
C GLY A 437 24.29 4.04 -9.97
N ALA A 438 24.18 3.09 -9.06
CA ALA A 438 24.37 1.67 -9.36
C ALA A 438 23.11 0.97 -9.86
N ILE A 439 21.94 1.53 -9.54
CA ILE A 439 20.63 1.01 -9.92
C ILE A 439 19.93 2.05 -10.77
N PRO A 440 19.53 1.71 -12.02
CA PRO A 440 18.73 2.63 -12.85
C PRO A 440 17.45 3.06 -12.15
N ASP A 441 17.05 4.31 -12.34
CA ASP A 441 15.80 4.89 -11.81
C ASP A 441 15.63 4.80 -10.28
N GLN A 442 16.73 4.66 -9.55
CA GLN A 442 16.70 4.62 -8.09
C GLN A 442 16.17 5.93 -7.49
N ILE A 443 15.14 5.81 -6.66
CA ILE A 443 14.64 6.91 -5.82
C ILE A 443 15.41 6.89 -4.50
N SER A 444 16.03 8.01 -4.12
CA SER A 444 16.75 8.13 -2.84
C SER A 444 15.85 8.54 -1.70
N GLY A 445 16.31 8.33 -0.48
CA GLY A 445 15.67 8.75 0.76
C GLY A 445 15.10 7.63 1.58
N TYR A 446 14.27 7.96 2.57
CA TYR A 446 13.59 6.97 3.39
C TYR A 446 12.60 6.15 2.56
N GLU A 447 12.55 4.86 2.82
CA GLU A 447 11.55 3.98 2.24
C GLU A 447 10.15 4.39 2.74
N GLY A 448 9.18 4.39 1.85
CA GLY A 448 7.82 4.81 2.15
C GLY A 448 6.89 4.62 0.97
N GLY A 449 5.63 5.03 1.12
CA GLY A 449 4.58 4.78 0.13
C GLY A 449 4.92 5.25 -1.28
N ALA A 450 5.38 6.48 -1.43
CA ALA A 450 5.71 7.06 -2.75
C ALA A 450 6.95 6.45 -3.41
N LYS A 451 7.88 5.93 -2.62
CA LYS A 451 9.14 5.38 -3.10
C LYS A 451 9.09 3.87 -3.29
N SER A 452 8.47 3.15 -2.34
CA SER A 452 8.59 1.70 -2.26
C SER A 452 7.35 0.97 -2.77
N ALA A 453 6.14 1.48 -2.52
CA ALA A 453 4.88 0.86 -2.92
C ALA A 453 4.30 1.44 -4.22
N GLN A 454 4.36 2.74 -4.41
CA GLN A 454 3.78 3.42 -5.58
C GLN A 454 4.34 2.93 -6.92
N PRO A 455 5.65 2.65 -7.09
CA PRO A 455 6.15 2.16 -8.38
C PRO A 455 5.44 0.89 -8.86
N ALA A 456 5.17 -0.07 -7.98
CA ALA A 456 4.42 -1.27 -8.31
C ALA A 456 2.95 -0.96 -8.65
N TRP A 457 2.32 -0.04 -7.93
CA TRP A 457 0.97 0.43 -8.23
C TRP A 457 0.90 1.11 -9.60
N ASP A 458 1.84 2.00 -9.90
CA ASP A 458 1.89 2.70 -11.17
C ASP A 458 2.09 1.73 -12.34
N ASP A 459 3.01 0.79 -12.23
CA ASP A 459 3.26 -0.23 -13.27
C ASP A 459 2.04 -1.13 -13.50
N TYR A 460 1.44 -1.61 -12.42
CA TYR A 460 0.24 -2.44 -12.52
C TYR A 460 -0.91 -1.68 -13.15
N MET A 461 -1.21 -0.48 -12.68
CA MET A 461 -2.34 0.32 -13.16
C MET A 461 -2.14 0.76 -14.62
N LYS A 462 -0.92 1.05 -15.02
CA LYS A 462 -0.61 1.34 -16.43
C LYS A 462 -0.99 0.18 -17.34
N SER A 463 -0.68 -1.04 -16.93
CA SER A 463 -1.07 -2.26 -17.69
C SER A 463 -2.57 -2.54 -17.60
N ALA A 464 -3.16 -2.41 -16.40
CA ALA A 464 -4.59 -2.68 -16.19
C ALA A 464 -5.50 -1.69 -16.92
N LEU A 465 -5.05 -0.47 -17.15
CA LEU A 465 -5.78 0.60 -17.83
C LEU A 465 -5.40 0.74 -19.32
N ASP A 466 -4.48 -0.07 -19.81
CA ASP A 466 -4.12 -0.06 -21.22
C ASP A 466 -5.35 -0.38 -22.10
N GLY A 467 -5.62 0.47 -23.08
CA GLY A 467 -6.81 0.36 -23.94
C GLY A 467 -8.14 0.76 -23.27
N VAL A 468 -8.14 1.15 -22.00
CA VAL A 468 -9.34 1.68 -21.33
C VAL A 468 -9.48 3.17 -21.63
N PRO A 469 -10.60 3.63 -22.22
CA PRO A 469 -10.82 5.03 -22.51
C PRO A 469 -10.78 5.87 -21.22
N GLU A 470 -10.18 7.05 -21.32
CA GLU A 470 -10.17 8.00 -20.21
C GLU A 470 -11.60 8.48 -19.93
N GLN A 471 -11.98 8.49 -18.65
CA GLN A 471 -13.30 8.90 -18.20
C GLN A 471 -13.19 10.21 -17.41
N GLN A 472 -14.25 11.03 -17.44
CA GLN A 472 -14.36 12.16 -16.54
C GLN A 472 -14.67 11.66 -15.13
N ILE A 473 -14.06 12.27 -14.12
CA ILE A 473 -14.35 11.94 -12.71
C ILE A 473 -15.75 12.42 -12.31
N TRP A 474 -16.29 13.40 -13.03
CA TRP A 474 -17.61 14.03 -12.86
C TRP A 474 -18.51 13.84 -14.08
#